data_cf74c061ecf4967e1dc0bd630eb8c882
#
_entry.id   cf74c061ecf4967e1dc0bd630eb8c882
#
_cell.length_a   1.000
_cell.length_b   1.000
_cell.length_c   1.000
_cell.angle_alpha   90.00
_cell.angle_beta   90.00
_cell.angle_gamma   90.00
#
_symmetry.space_group_name_H-M   'P 1'
#
loop_
_entity.id
_entity.type
_entity.pdbx_description
1 polymer ?
#
loop_
_entity_poly.entity_id
_entity_poly.type
_entity_poly.pdbx_seq_one_letter_code
_entity_poly.pdbx_strand_id
1 'polypeptide(L)'
;MRAADAFAVARSLLSLRRSEWWPAERIRVEQSRRLTEALRFAVTRVPYYRRMEMGNLEFVSPDDLSRFPVLTKRAQQANREALLSDATAASECYVSRTSGSTGEPTTVYFDRDAWLFCNHALKMRRMVSAGVGPGSRVLVVSELSPEQLRDDPVFPGQGLLFGQRRVSIHEPVETALDTLRSFRPHALYAFPSFLAELLEHCESGRLELPHVRAVFTSSEVLTGGLRRRLEESFGGRVHDVYGSTEFKEVAWQCDHGRYHINFESTWVEIDEEVRDDGSGAILLTSLVNRAMPLIRYRVGDYGRLGAGSCDCGRAGPWLEVIGGREVEVLETPDGRRLSPYLLTTVLESDAAMRRYQIVQTGRSALEVRYLTAPGCRVDVPALSRAIGEIVGDAMTIRFRRQQKFERAASGKQGVFVRESTDEHPKSQPADRAEP
;
A
#
# COMPACT_ATOMS: atom_id res chain seq x y z
N MET A 1 0.47 25.80 6.70
CA MET A 1 0.80 25.84 5.26
C MET A 1 0.66 27.28 4.78
N ARG A 2 1.63 27.74 3.99
CA ARG A 2 1.60 29.09 3.38
C ARG A 2 0.57 29.09 2.23
N ALA A 3 0.00 30.24 1.90
CA ALA A 3 -0.93 30.37 0.75
C ALA A 3 -0.28 29.83 -0.56
N ALA A 4 1.03 30.01 -0.70
CA ALA A 4 1.81 29.46 -1.83
C ALA A 4 1.76 27.94 -1.93
N ASP A 5 1.66 27.20 -0.80
CA ASP A 5 1.56 25.73 -0.82
C ASP A 5 0.20 25.28 -1.34
N ALA A 6 -0.88 25.96 -0.90
CA ALA A 6 -2.23 25.68 -1.37
C ALA A 6 -2.35 25.91 -2.89
N PHE A 7 -1.75 26.99 -3.39
CA PHE A 7 -1.71 27.28 -4.82
C PHE A 7 -0.92 26.22 -5.60
N ALA A 8 0.24 25.77 -5.08
CA ALA A 8 1.04 24.72 -5.69
C ALA A 8 0.27 23.39 -5.78
N VAL A 9 -0.42 23.00 -4.70
CA VAL A 9 -1.27 21.81 -4.68
C VAL A 9 -2.44 21.93 -5.66
N ALA A 10 -3.13 23.06 -5.71
CA ALA A 10 -4.25 23.30 -6.64
C ALA A 10 -3.79 23.22 -8.10
N ARG A 11 -2.65 23.84 -8.45
CA ARG A 11 -2.05 23.75 -9.79
C ARG A 11 -1.71 22.32 -10.15
N SER A 12 -1.09 21.59 -9.24
CA SER A 12 -0.75 20.18 -9.43
C SER A 12 -2.02 19.33 -9.62
N LEU A 13 -3.06 19.55 -8.83
CA LEU A 13 -4.34 18.87 -8.97
C LEU A 13 -4.97 19.11 -10.35
N LEU A 14 -4.98 20.34 -10.85
CA LEU A 14 -5.50 20.66 -12.18
C LEU A 14 -4.71 19.95 -13.29
N SER A 15 -3.38 19.85 -13.14
CA SER A 15 -2.53 19.10 -14.07
C SER A 15 -2.85 17.60 -14.01
N LEU A 16 -2.95 17.02 -12.83
CA LEU A 16 -3.27 15.62 -12.59
C LEU A 16 -4.66 15.24 -13.13
N ARG A 17 -5.65 16.12 -12.98
CA ARG A 17 -7.01 15.90 -13.52
C ARG A 17 -7.04 15.90 -15.05
N ARG A 18 -6.08 16.55 -15.71
CA ARG A 18 -5.92 16.51 -17.17
C ARG A 18 -5.14 15.30 -17.62
N SER A 19 -4.01 14.98 -16.95
CA SER A 19 -3.12 13.88 -17.34
C SER A 19 -3.76 12.50 -17.18
N GLU A 20 -4.67 12.31 -16.21
CA GLU A 20 -5.37 11.03 -16.02
C GLU A 20 -6.20 10.57 -17.23
N TRP A 21 -6.50 11.51 -18.18
CA TRP A 21 -7.27 11.26 -19.39
C TRP A 21 -6.43 11.35 -20.69
N TRP A 22 -5.11 11.42 -20.56
CA TRP A 22 -4.25 11.44 -21.72
C TRP A 22 -4.25 10.08 -22.44
N PRO A 23 -4.07 10.10 -23.80
CA PRO A 23 -3.83 8.88 -24.55
C PRO A 23 -2.55 8.18 -24.07
N ALA A 24 -2.52 6.85 -24.19
CA ALA A 24 -1.40 6.01 -23.71
C ALA A 24 -0.04 6.46 -24.29
N GLU A 25 0.00 6.87 -25.56
CA GLU A 25 1.22 7.36 -26.20
C GLU A 25 1.77 8.62 -25.52
N ARG A 26 0.90 9.59 -25.22
CA ARG A 26 1.30 10.80 -24.51
C ARG A 26 1.80 10.51 -23.10
N ILE A 27 1.15 9.58 -22.40
CA ILE A 27 1.58 9.14 -21.07
C ILE A 27 2.98 8.53 -21.17
N ARG A 28 3.22 7.65 -22.13
CA ARG A 28 4.52 6.99 -22.35
C ARG A 28 5.64 8.00 -22.61
N VAL A 29 5.41 8.97 -23.48
CA VAL A 29 6.37 10.05 -23.77
C VAL A 29 6.67 10.87 -22.50
N GLU A 30 5.65 11.26 -21.75
CA GLU A 30 5.85 12.03 -20.50
C GLU A 30 6.57 11.23 -19.43
N GLN A 31 6.23 9.95 -19.25
CA GLN A 31 6.95 9.08 -18.31
C GLN A 31 8.42 8.93 -18.68
N SER A 32 8.73 8.68 -19.96
CA SER A 32 10.11 8.57 -20.44
C SER A 32 10.89 9.85 -20.20
N ARG A 33 10.29 11.01 -20.47
CA ARG A 33 10.91 12.32 -20.21
C ARG A 33 11.21 12.49 -18.72
N ARG A 34 10.24 12.23 -17.85
CA ARG A 34 10.41 12.35 -16.38
C ARG A 34 11.45 11.38 -15.83
N LEU A 35 11.45 10.15 -16.33
CA LEU A 35 12.41 9.15 -15.92
C LEU A 35 13.83 9.60 -16.30
N THR A 36 14.04 10.00 -17.55
CA THR A 36 15.34 10.53 -18.01
C THR A 36 15.82 11.71 -17.16
N GLU A 37 14.93 12.65 -16.84
CA GLU A 37 15.26 13.78 -15.96
C GLU A 37 15.62 13.34 -14.55
N ALA A 38 14.90 12.35 -13.97
CA ALA A 38 15.18 11.83 -12.65
C ALA A 38 16.53 11.10 -12.60
N LEU A 39 16.84 10.29 -13.61
CA LEU A 39 18.11 9.57 -13.71
C LEU A 39 19.29 10.54 -13.87
N ARG A 40 19.18 11.53 -14.78
CA ARG A 40 20.20 12.59 -14.94
C ARG A 40 20.44 13.35 -13.65
N PHE A 41 19.38 13.73 -12.96
CA PHE A 41 19.49 14.38 -11.66
C PHE A 41 20.21 13.50 -10.66
N ALA A 42 19.85 12.22 -10.57
CA ALA A 42 20.43 11.30 -9.59
C ALA A 42 21.95 11.14 -9.79
N VAL A 43 22.39 10.87 -11.01
CA VAL A 43 23.84 10.68 -11.28
C VAL A 43 24.66 11.98 -11.17
N THR A 44 24.03 13.15 -11.28
CA THR A 44 24.73 14.44 -11.13
C THR A 44 24.72 14.98 -9.71
N ARG A 45 23.62 14.74 -8.94
CA ARG A 45 23.37 15.42 -7.67
C ARG A 45 23.32 14.49 -6.45
N VAL A 46 23.33 13.16 -6.64
CA VAL A 46 23.26 12.20 -5.53
C VAL A 46 24.57 11.45 -5.40
N PRO A 47 25.30 11.62 -4.29
CA PRO A 47 26.63 11.01 -4.10
C PRO A 47 26.63 9.49 -4.27
N TYR A 48 25.57 8.80 -3.85
CA TYR A 48 25.42 7.36 -3.99
C TYR A 48 25.49 6.92 -5.47
N TYR A 49 24.72 7.55 -6.35
CA TYR A 49 24.67 7.18 -7.78
C TYR A 49 25.87 7.74 -8.56
N ARG A 50 26.42 8.86 -8.13
CA ARG A 50 27.63 9.44 -8.74
C ARG A 50 28.84 8.51 -8.67
N ARG A 51 28.96 7.73 -7.58
CA ARG A 51 30.07 6.77 -7.36
C ARG A 51 29.97 5.53 -8.26
N MET A 52 28.88 5.30 -8.93
CA MET A 52 28.65 4.11 -9.75
C MET A 52 29.33 4.18 -11.12
N GLU A 53 30.17 5.20 -11.40
CA GLU A 53 30.94 5.37 -12.63
C GLU A 53 30.21 4.94 -13.91
N MET A 54 28.97 5.41 -14.08
CA MET A 54 28.06 4.95 -15.15
C MET A 54 28.48 5.41 -16.56
N GLY A 55 29.78 5.64 -16.79
CA GLY A 55 30.34 6.02 -18.08
C GLY A 55 30.05 7.46 -18.47
N ASN A 56 30.30 7.83 -19.73
CA ASN A 56 30.09 9.18 -20.23
C ASN A 56 28.55 9.47 -20.30
N LEU A 57 28.01 10.03 -19.20
CA LEU A 57 26.58 10.23 -18.99
C LEU A 57 26.01 11.45 -19.74
N GLU A 58 26.59 11.81 -20.89
CA GLU A 58 25.98 12.86 -21.71
C GLU A 58 24.57 12.52 -22.18
N PHE A 59 24.23 11.23 -22.18
CA PHE A 59 22.91 10.76 -22.60
C PHE A 59 22.37 9.64 -21.68
N VAL A 60 21.56 10.01 -20.67
CA VAL A 60 20.78 9.03 -19.90
C VAL A 60 19.41 8.91 -20.54
N SER A 61 19.11 7.73 -21.07
CA SER A 61 17.80 7.36 -21.62
C SER A 61 16.99 6.52 -20.63
N PRO A 62 15.68 6.30 -20.84
CA PRO A 62 14.91 5.33 -20.05
C PRO A 62 15.48 3.91 -20.10
N ASP A 63 16.13 3.52 -21.19
CA ASP A 63 16.73 2.18 -21.37
C ASP A 63 17.93 1.97 -20.43
N ASP A 64 18.55 3.04 -19.96
CA ASP A 64 19.66 2.98 -19.00
C ASP A 64 19.19 2.60 -17.58
N LEU A 65 17.87 2.54 -17.31
CA LEU A 65 17.36 2.24 -15.98
C LEU A 65 17.85 0.87 -15.47
N SER A 66 17.96 -0.12 -16.35
CA SER A 66 18.46 -1.46 -16.04
C SER A 66 19.93 -1.48 -15.58
N ARG A 67 20.71 -0.44 -15.89
CA ARG A 67 22.11 -0.27 -15.44
C ARG A 67 22.20 0.12 -13.96
N PHE A 68 21.10 0.65 -13.38
CA PHE A 68 21.06 0.94 -11.95
C PHE A 68 20.79 -0.36 -11.18
N PRO A 69 21.59 -0.69 -10.16
CA PRO A 69 21.33 -1.85 -9.34
C PRO A 69 20.01 -1.72 -8.59
N VAL A 70 19.42 -2.85 -8.24
CA VAL A 70 18.26 -2.86 -7.38
C VAL A 70 18.63 -2.33 -6.00
N LEU A 71 18.00 -1.27 -5.57
CA LEU A 71 18.20 -0.65 -4.26
C LEU A 71 17.32 -1.37 -3.23
N THR A 72 17.92 -2.18 -2.38
CA THR A 72 17.21 -2.86 -1.29
C THR A 72 17.01 -1.94 -0.09
N LYS A 73 16.06 -2.26 0.78
CA LYS A 73 15.84 -1.56 2.05
C LYS A 73 17.12 -1.47 2.89
N ARG A 74 17.88 -2.56 2.99
CA ARG A 74 19.15 -2.60 3.72
C ARG A 74 20.19 -1.67 3.11
N ALA A 75 20.31 -1.66 1.78
CA ALA A 75 21.21 -0.75 1.09
C ALA A 75 20.82 0.72 1.28
N GLN A 76 19.51 1.03 1.25
CA GLN A 76 19.00 2.38 1.52
C GLN A 76 19.33 2.83 2.95
N GLN A 77 19.14 1.97 3.95
CA GLN A 77 19.46 2.28 5.34
C GLN A 77 20.97 2.51 5.54
N ALA A 78 21.80 1.63 4.97
CA ALA A 78 23.27 1.73 5.06
C ALA A 78 23.86 2.96 4.35
N ASN A 79 23.18 3.47 3.31
CA ASN A 79 23.67 4.57 2.48
C ASN A 79 22.79 5.83 2.58
N ARG A 80 22.00 5.98 3.65
CA ARG A 80 21.01 7.05 3.81
C ARG A 80 21.58 8.44 3.52
N GLU A 81 22.75 8.77 4.04
CA GLU A 81 23.37 10.09 3.82
C GLU A 81 23.86 10.27 2.40
N ALA A 82 24.42 9.22 1.78
CA ALA A 82 24.90 9.27 0.40
C ALA A 82 23.73 9.31 -0.62
N LEU A 83 22.54 8.84 -0.25
CA LEU A 83 21.33 8.92 -1.06
C LEU A 83 20.65 10.30 -0.99
N LEU A 84 20.99 11.14 -0.02
CA LEU A 84 20.54 12.53 0.02
C LEU A 84 21.28 13.33 -1.06
N SER A 85 20.51 14.07 -1.86
CA SER A 85 21.11 14.90 -2.91
C SER A 85 21.87 16.10 -2.32
N ASP A 86 22.89 16.57 -3.01
CA ASP A 86 23.62 17.79 -2.65
C ASP A 86 22.86 19.08 -3.03
N ALA A 87 21.66 18.94 -3.60
CA ALA A 87 20.82 20.07 -4.01
C ALA A 87 19.94 20.63 -2.88
N THR A 88 19.76 19.88 -1.76
CA THR A 88 18.84 20.26 -0.69
C THR A 88 19.41 19.86 0.66
N ALA A 89 19.40 20.77 1.62
CA ALA A 89 19.83 20.45 2.98
C ALA A 89 18.79 19.56 3.69
N ALA A 90 19.24 18.58 4.46
CA ALA A 90 18.34 17.67 5.20
C ALA A 90 17.37 18.41 6.14
N SER A 91 17.81 19.55 6.69
CA SER A 91 16.99 20.41 7.57
C SER A 91 15.84 21.11 6.86
N GLU A 92 15.87 21.18 5.52
CA GLU A 92 14.81 21.79 4.71
C GLU A 92 13.81 20.74 4.17
N CYS A 93 14.07 19.47 4.43
CA CYS A 93 13.28 18.37 3.92
C CYS A 93 12.15 17.97 4.88
N TYR A 94 11.07 17.49 4.30
CA TYR A 94 10.05 16.72 5.02
C TYR A 94 10.56 15.29 5.20
N VAL A 95 10.39 14.76 6.42
CA VAL A 95 10.88 13.43 6.76
C VAL A 95 9.73 12.44 6.85
N SER A 96 9.88 11.30 6.18
CA SER A 96 8.97 10.17 6.29
C SER A 96 9.71 8.97 6.88
N ARG A 97 9.10 8.28 7.87
CA ARG A 97 9.69 7.12 8.55
C ARG A 97 8.74 5.96 8.59
N THR A 98 9.26 4.73 8.40
CA THR A 98 8.48 3.51 8.64
C THR A 98 8.39 3.23 10.14
N SER A 99 7.36 2.48 10.56
CA SER A 99 7.16 2.09 11.98
C SER A 99 8.22 1.13 12.52
N GLY A 100 9.09 0.55 11.65
CA GLY A 100 10.19 -0.31 12.08
C GLY A 100 9.77 -1.66 12.68
N SER A 101 8.59 -2.18 12.38
CA SER A 101 8.06 -3.45 12.91
C SER A 101 8.96 -4.68 12.68
N THR A 102 9.95 -4.59 11.79
CA THR A 102 10.87 -5.69 11.43
C THR A 102 12.35 -5.32 11.58
N GLY A 103 12.69 -4.22 12.29
CA GLY A 103 14.07 -3.75 12.46
C GLY A 103 14.17 -2.23 12.45
N GLU A 104 15.33 -1.68 12.03
CA GLU A 104 15.53 -0.23 11.95
C GLU A 104 14.52 0.45 11.00
N PRO A 105 13.92 1.59 11.41
CA PRO A 105 13.02 2.36 10.57
C PRO A 105 13.75 2.89 9.32
N THR A 106 13.10 2.75 8.18
CA THR A 106 13.56 3.43 6.96
C THR A 106 13.20 4.91 7.04
N THR A 107 14.15 5.79 6.75
CA THR A 107 13.95 7.24 6.70
C THR A 107 14.14 7.73 5.28
N VAL A 108 13.16 8.47 4.76
CA VAL A 108 13.20 9.10 3.44
C VAL A 108 12.95 10.60 3.57
N TYR A 109 13.74 11.37 2.85
CA TYR A 109 13.65 12.83 2.79
C TYR A 109 12.92 13.23 1.51
N PHE A 110 11.99 14.17 1.64
CA PHE A 110 11.26 14.75 0.53
C PHE A 110 11.54 16.25 0.47
N ASP A 111 11.85 16.76 -0.70
CA ASP A 111 11.79 18.20 -0.91
C ASP A 111 10.34 18.71 -0.83
N ARG A 112 10.19 20.02 -0.69
CA ARG A 112 8.87 20.64 -0.50
C ARG A 112 7.91 20.32 -1.64
N ASP A 113 8.36 20.40 -2.88
CA ASP A 113 7.48 20.24 -4.04
C ASP A 113 7.04 18.79 -4.20
N ALA A 114 7.95 17.83 -4.01
CA ALA A 114 7.64 16.40 -3.98
C ALA A 114 6.68 16.06 -2.84
N TRP A 115 6.88 16.64 -1.65
CA TRP A 115 5.96 16.44 -0.52
C TRP A 115 4.56 16.94 -0.82
N LEU A 116 4.41 18.17 -1.33
CA LEU A 116 3.12 18.74 -1.68
C LEU A 116 2.43 17.93 -2.80
N PHE A 117 3.20 17.47 -3.77
CA PHE A 117 2.68 16.66 -4.87
C PHE A 117 2.20 15.28 -4.40
N CYS A 118 3.09 14.50 -3.77
CA CYS A 118 2.82 13.11 -3.41
C CYS A 118 1.88 12.97 -2.21
N ASN A 119 2.02 13.85 -1.20
CA ASN A 119 1.22 13.73 0.02
C ASN A 119 -0.11 14.48 -0.02
N HIS A 120 -0.30 15.42 -0.95
CA HIS A 120 -1.53 16.20 -1.02
C HIS A 120 -2.20 16.16 -2.39
N ALA A 121 -1.52 16.52 -3.49
CA ALA A 121 -2.16 16.62 -4.80
C ALA A 121 -2.67 15.28 -5.31
N LEU A 122 -1.90 14.19 -5.17
CA LEU A 122 -2.32 12.83 -5.56
C LEU A 122 -3.53 12.36 -4.75
N LYS A 123 -3.53 12.55 -3.44
CA LYS A 123 -4.68 12.22 -2.58
C LYS A 123 -5.94 12.99 -2.99
N MET A 124 -5.81 14.29 -3.29
CA MET A 124 -6.94 15.10 -3.75
C MET A 124 -7.47 14.64 -5.11
N ARG A 125 -6.58 14.29 -6.08
CA ARG A 125 -6.98 13.70 -7.36
C ARG A 125 -7.85 12.48 -7.14
N ARG A 126 -7.37 11.51 -6.37
CA ARG A 126 -8.09 10.27 -6.05
C ARG A 126 -9.46 10.56 -5.42
N MET A 127 -9.51 11.45 -4.43
CA MET A 127 -10.77 11.82 -3.77
C MET A 127 -11.77 12.40 -4.78
N VAL A 128 -11.32 13.36 -5.60
CA VAL A 128 -12.18 13.98 -6.63
C VAL A 128 -12.62 12.95 -7.67
N SER A 129 -11.74 12.02 -8.07
CA SER A 129 -12.06 10.95 -9.01
C SER A 129 -13.10 9.95 -8.46
N ALA A 130 -13.19 9.80 -7.15
CA ALA A 130 -14.22 9.02 -6.44
C ALA A 130 -15.46 9.86 -6.07
N GLY A 131 -15.64 11.04 -6.67
CA GLY A 131 -16.80 11.92 -6.42
C GLY A 131 -16.76 12.66 -5.07
N VAL A 132 -15.60 12.71 -4.40
CA VAL A 132 -15.40 13.42 -3.12
C VAL A 132 -14.71 14.74 -3.43
N GLY A 133 -15.50 15.76 -3.73
CA GLY A 133 -15.02 17.11 -4.08
C GLY A 133 -15.01 18.11 -2.92
N PRO A 134 -14.72 19.39 -3.22
CA PRO A 134 -14.77 20.46 -2.23
C PRO A 134 -16.14 20.52 -1.51
N GLY A 135 -16.12 20.83 -0.22
CA GLY A 135 -17.31 20.81 0.63
C GLY A 135 -17.67 19.43 1.21
N SER A 136 -17.00 18.36 0.75
CA SER A 136 -17.21 17.03 1.32
C SER A 136 -16.63 16.90 2.73
N ARG A 137 -17.31 16.13 3.57
CA ARG A 137 -16.82 15.73 4.89
C ARG A 137 -16.09 14.41 4.78
N VAL A 138 -14.91 14.30 5.38
CA VAL A 138 -14.05 13.12 5.36
C VAL A 138 -13.71 12.69 6.78
N LEU A 139 -13.98 11.46 7.13
CA LEU A 139 -13.47 10.83 8.35
C LEU A 139 -12.19 10.05 8.02
N VAL A 140 -11.15 10.25 8.83
CA VAL A 140 -9.87 9.55 8.67
C VAL A 140 -9.56 8.77 9.93
N VAL A 141 -9.40 7.46 9.81
CA VAL A 141 -8.78 6.63 10.85
C VAL A 141 -7.27 6.70 10.67
N SER A 142 -6.57 7.16 11.68
CA SER A 142 -5.14 7.47 11.66
C SER A 142 -4.34 6.49 12.53
N GLU A 143 -3.09 6.22 12.16
CA GLU A 143 -2.15 5.44 12.96
C GLU A 143 -1.60 6.22 14.18
N LEU A 144 -1.79 7.53 14.20
CA LEU A 144 -1.33 8.36 15.31
C LEU A 144 -2.14 8.07 16.57
N SER A 145 -1.46 8.10 17.73
CA SER A 145 -2.17 7.99 19.02
C SER A 145 -3.14 9.17 19.22
N PRO A 146 -4.11 9.06 20.11
CA PRO A 146 -5.03 10.16 20.40
C PRO A 146 -4.31 11.46 20.85
N GLU A 147 -3.16 11.35 21.54
CA GLU A 147 -2.32 12.47 21.95
C GLU A 147 -1.67 13.13 20.73
N GLN A 148 -1.03 12.31 19.88
CA GLN A 148 -0.39 12.79 18.65
C GLN A 148 -1.40 13.43 17.68
N LEU A 149 -2.65 12.94 17.63
CA LEU A 149 -3.69 13.51 16.78
C LEU A 149 -4.11 14.92 17.22
N ARG A 150 -4.03 15.24 18.53
CA ARG A 150 -4.32 16.58 19.05
C ARG A 150 -3.27 17.60 18.62
N ASP A 151 -2.01 17.16 18.53
CA ASP A 151 -0.88 18.01 18.21
C ASP A 151 -0.57 18.07 16.70
N ASP A 152 -1.12 17.14 15.91
CA ASP A 152 -0.88 17.07 14.47
C ASP A 152 -1.82 17.99 13.69
N PRO A 153 -1.32 19.08 13.12
CA PRO A 153 -2.17 20.04 12.43
C PRO A 153 -2.81 19.38 11.19
N VAL A 154 -4.13 19.44 11.11
CA VAL A 154 -4.83 19.15 9.85
C VAL A 154 -4.29 20.11 8.79
N PHE A 155 -3.91 19.58 7.63
CA PHE A 155 -3.46 20.39 6.50
C PHE A 155 -4.46 21.53 6.23
N PRO A 156 -4.09 22.81 6.42
CA PRO A 156 -5.04 23.92 6.40
C PRO A 156 -5.84 24.03 5.10
N GLY A 157 -5.24 23.65 3.95
CA GLY A 157 -5.93 23.60 2.67
C GLY A 157 -6.97 22.45 2.57
N GLN A 158 -6.77 21.34 3.28
CA GLN A 158 -7.79 20.30 3.40
C GLN A 158 -8.96 20.76 4.26
N GLY A 159 -8.70 21.44 5.36
CA GLY A 159 -9.75 21.98 6.24
C GLY A 159 -10.63 23.06 5.57
N LEU A 160 -10.09 23.80 4.60
CA LEU A 160 -10.85 24.78 3.83
C LEU A 160 -11.71 24.16 2.72
N LEU A 161 -11.19 23.09 2.07
CA LEU A 161 -11.86 22.41 0.97
C LEU A 161 -12.69 21.20 1.44
N PHE A 162 -12.27 20.54 2.52
CA PHE A 162 -12.90 19.33 3.05
C PHE A 162 -13.09 19.50 4.56
N GLY A 163 -14.32 19.32 5.05
CA GLY A 163 -14.53 19.10 6.48
C GLY A 163 -13.85 17.80 6.89
N GLN A 164 -12.83 17.82 7.74
CA GLN A 164 -12.12 16.62 8.15
C GLN A 164 -12.27 16.38 9.66
N ARG A 165 -12.57 15.13 10.03
CA ARG A 165 -12.40 14.60 11.38
C ARG A 165 -11.46 13.42 11.37
N ARG A 166 -10.78 13.20 12.48
CA ARG A 166 -9.79 12.12 12.64
C ARG A 166 -10.08 11.35 13.92
N VAL A 167 -9.90 10.04 13.84
CA VAL A 167 -10.01 9.09 14.95
C VAL A 167 -8.75 8.24 14.93
N SER A 168 -8.22 7.90 16.09
CA SER A 168 -7.06 7.01 16.19
C SER A 168 -7.48 5.55 15.94
N ILE A 169 -6.64 4.79 15.21
CA ILE A 169 -6.82 3.34 15.11
C ILE A 169 -6.69 2.65 16.48
N HIS A 170 -6.05 3.29 17.45
CA HIS A 170 -5.85 2.77 18.80
C HIS A 170 -7.05 3.02 19.72
N GLU A 171 -8.02 3.85 19.28
CA GLU A 171 -9.27 4.02 20.00
C GLU A 171 -10.24 2.86 19.73
N PRO A 172 -11.22 2.64 20.62
CA PRO A 172 -12.30 1.67 20.39
C PRO A 172 -13.08 2.00 19.10
N VAL A 173 -13.58 0.99 18.40
CA VAL A 173 -14.35 1.19 17.16
C VAL A 173 -15.63 1.97 17.37
N GLU A 174 -16.16 1.98 18.59
CA GLU A 174 -17.31 2.77 19.03
C GLU A 174 -17.08 4.26 18.82
N THR A 175 -15.86 4.75 19.10
CA THR A 175 -15.48 6.17 18.88
C THR A 175 -15.62 6.55 17.40
N ALA A 176 -15.20 5.66 16.50
CA ALA A 176 -15.36 5.86 15.05
C ALA A 176 -16.83 5.79 14.64
N LEU A 177 -17.62 4.85 15.21
CA LEU A 177 -19.04 4.70 14.94
C LEU A 177 -19.83 5.97 15.36
N ASP A 178 -19.55 6.49 16.55
CA ASP A 178 -20.19 7.71 17.06
C ASP A 178 -19.81 8.93 16.20
N THR A 179 -18.55 8.97 15.75
CA THR A 179 -18.09 10.01 14.83
C THR A 179 -18.76 9.86 13.46
N LEU A 180 -18.89 8.66 12.91
CA LEU A 180 -19.60 8.40 11.66
C LEU A 180 -21.07 8.89 11.74
N ARG A 181 -21.77 8.60 12.83
CA ARG A 181 -23.17 8.98 13.04
C ARG A 181 -23.36 10.50 13.22
N SER A 182 -22.52 11.12 14.04
CA SER A 182 -22.62 12.55 14.34
C SER A 182 -22.10 13.44 13.20
N PHE A 183 -21.00 13.07 12.57
CA PHE A 183 -20.34 13.86 11.52
C PHE A 183 -20.93 13.60 10.13
N ARG A 184 -21.50 12.40 9.89
CA ARG A 184 -22.06 11.97 8.60
C ARG A 184 -21.10 12.26 7.43
N PRO A 185 -19.92 11.64 7.40
CA PRO A 185 -18.92 11.90 6.36
C PRO A 185 -19.40 11.43 5.00
N HIS A 186 -19.00 12.12 3.92
CA HIS A 186 -19.19 11.67 2.54
C HIS A 186 -18.15 10.62 2.14
N ALA A 187 -16.99 10.65 2.80
CA ALA A 187 -15.93 9.68 2.60
C ALA A 187 -15.30 9.23 3.92
N LEU A 188 -14.86 7.97 3.95
CA LEU A 188 -14.12 7.35 5.04
C LEU A 188 -12.76 6.87 4.51
N TYR A 189 -11.68 7.19 5.22
CA TYR A 189 -10.35 6.62 4.98
C TYR A 189 -9.93 5.83 6.19
N ALA A 190 -9.72 4.51 6.05
CA ALA A 190 -9.41 3.64 7.17
C ALA A 190 -8.61 2.40 6.72
N PHE A 191 -8.17 1.61 7.69
CA PHE A 191 -7.45 0.36 7.48
C PHE A 191 -8.43 -0.81 7.33
N PRO A 192 -8.17 -1.78 6.42
CA PRO A 192 -9.01 -2.96 6.25
C PRO A 192 -9.34 -3.69 7.56
N SER A 193 -8.34 -3.93 8.42
CA SER A 193 -8.56 -4.62 9.70
C SER A 193 -9.46 -3.84 10.67
N PHE A 194 -9.31 -2.52 10.72
CA PHE A 194 -10.17 -1.65 11.52
C PHE A 194 -11.62 -1.65 11.02
N LEU A 195 -11.79 -1.60 9.70
CA LEU A 195 -13.12 -1.67 9.09
C LEU A 195 -13.79 -3.02 9.30
N ALA A 196 -13.03 -4.13 9.24
CA ALA A 196 -13.56 -5.45 9.57
C ALA A 196 -14.07 -5.51 11.01
N GLU A 197 -13.31 -4.97 11.98
CA GLU A 197 -13.72 -4.89 13.38
C GLU A 197 -14.95 -4.01 13.59
N LEU A 198 -15.02 -2.87 12.88
CA LEU A 198 -16.21 -2.00 12.91
C LEU A 198 -17.46 -2.72 12.40
N LEU A 199 -17.34 -3.48 11.29
CA LEU A 199 -18.45 -4.29 10.78
C LEU A 199 -18.87 -5.37 11.77
N GLU A 200 -17.92 -6.09 12.38
CA GLU A 200 -18.19 -7.11 13.41
C GLU A 200 -18.95 -6.53 14.61
N HIS A 201 -18.51 -5.35 15.07
CA HIS A 201 -19.19 -4.64 16.16
C HIS A 201 -20.61 -4.26 15.77
N CYS A 202 -20.85 -3.75 14.57
CA CYS A 202 -22.17 -3.38 14.09
C CYS A 202 -23.07 -4.60 13.89
N GLU A 203 -22.57 -5.68 13.30
CA GLU A 203 -23.33 -6.93 13.12
C GLU A 203 -23.75 -7.54 14.47
N SER A 204 -22.86 -7.58 15.44
CA SER A 204 -23.12 -8.11 16.78
C SER A 204 -24.15 -7.29 17.56
N GLY A 205 -24.05 -5.95 17.45
CA GLY A 205 -24.97 -5.00 18.08
C GLY A 205 -26.23 -4.72 17.27
N ARG A 206 -26.40 -5.29 16.08
CA ARG A 206 -27.46 -4.98 15.12
C ARG A 206 -27.58 -3.48 14.85
N LEU A 207 -26.41 -2.83 14.67
CA LEU A 207 -26.29 -1.39 14.47
C LEU A 207 -26.15 -1.07 12.98
N GLU A 208 -26.89 -0.08 12.51
CA GLU A 208 -26.79 0.40 11.14
C GLU A 208 -25.63 1.41 11.00
N LEU A 209 -24.91 1.32 9.89
CA LEU A 209 -23.91 2.28 9.47
C LEU A 209 -24.54 3.37 8.61
N PRO A 210 -24.10 4.64 8.74
CA PRO A 210 -24.56 5.69 7.84
C PRO A 210 -24.01 5.45 6.44
N HIS A 211 -24.76 5.89 5.42
CA HIS A 211 -24.29 5.87 4.05
C HIS A 211 -23.02 6.72 3.88
N VAL A 212 -21.97 6.13 3.25
CA VAL A 212 -20.72 6.80 2.91
C VAL A 212 -20.45 6.57 1.43
N ARG A 213 -20.35 7.65 0.64
CA ARG A 213 -20.19 7.58 -0.82
C ARG A 213 -18.94 6.81 -1.26
N ALA A 214 -17.82 7.05 -0.58
CA ALA A 214 -16.53 6.43 -0.90
C ALA A 214 -15.80 5.99 0.37
N VAL A 215 -15.36 4.74 0.41
CA VAL A 215 -14.49 4.21 1.44
C VAL A 215 -13.11 4.00 0.83
N PHE A 216 -12.09 4.63 1.39
CA PHE A 216 -10.71 4.46 0.97
C PHE A 216 -9.98 3.58 1.98
N THR A 217 -9.28 2.56 1.48
CA THR A 217 -8.44 1.67 2.30
C THR A 217 -6.98 1.77 1.89
N SER A 218 -6.06 1.44 2.76
CA SER A 218 -4.63 1.33 2.45
C SER A 218 -3.83 0.61 3.53
N SER A 219 -2.55 0.38 3.25
CA SER A 219 -1.54 -0.12 4.19
C SER A 219 -1.69 -1.58 4.63
N GLU A 220 -2.78 -2.22 4.31
CA GLU A 220 -3.07 -3.63 4.54
C GLU A 220 -3.75 -4.19 3.28
N VAL A 221 -3.81 -5.51 3.15
CA VAL A 221 -4.49 -6.14 2.03
C VAL A 221 -6.01 -6.06 2.22
N LEU A 222 -6.69 -5.48 1.25
CA LEU A 222 -8.14 -5.50 1.16
C LEU A 222 -8.59 -6.75 0.41
N THR A 223 -9.20 -7.69 1.12
CA THR A 223 -9.73 -8.91 0.51
C THR A 223 -11.06 -8.66 -0.22
N GLY A 224 -11.38 -9.53 -1.19
CA GLY A 224 -12.62 -9.40 -1.97
C GLY A 224 -13.88 -9.51 -1.13
N GLY A 225 -13.89 -10.40 -0.13
CA GLY A 225 -15.01 -10.56 0.81
C GLY A 225 -15.23 -9.35 1.70
N LEU A 226 -14.14 -8.81 2.26
CA LEU A 226 -14.24 -7.59 3.06
C LEU A 226 -14.74 -6.40 2.22
N ARG A 227 -14.23 -6.25 0.99
CA ARG A 227 -14.69 -5.22 0.06
C ARG A 227 -16.22 -5.28 -0.14
N ARG A 228 -16.75 -6.45 -0.51
CA ARG A 228 -18.21 -6.62 -0.74
C ARG A 228 -19.01 -6.23 0.51
N ARG A 229 -18.60 -6.72 1.68
CA ARG A 229 -19.27 -6.38 2.95
C ARG A 229 -19.25 -4.88 3.25
N LEU A 230 -18.13 -4.20 2.98
CA LEU A 230 -18.03 -2.75 3.16
C LEU A 230 -18.95 -1.99 2.19
N GLU A 231 -18.99 -2.38 0.92
CA GLU A 231 -19.85 -1.75 -0.09
C GLU A 231 -21.33 -1.96 0.25
N GLU A 232 -21.71 -3.15 0.69
CA GLU A 232 -23.08 -3.45 1.15
C GLU A 232 -23.45 -2.65 2.40
N SER A 233 -22.56 -2.57 3.39
CA SER A 233 -22.85 -1.93 4.68
C SER A 233 -22.86 -0.41 4.61
N PHE A 234 -21.98 0.20 3.82
CA PHE A 234 -21.91 1.66 3.66
C PHE A 234 -22.73 2.19 2.47
N GLY A 235 -23.13 1.32 1.54
CA GLY A 235 -23.88 1.69 0.34
C GLY A 235 -23.06 2.50 -0.69
N GLY A 236 -21.76 2.62 -0.52
CA GLY A 236 -20.84 3.33 -1.40
C GLY A 236 -19.73 2.44 -1.97
N ARG A 237 -18.86 2.99 -2.81
CA ARG A 237 -17.75 2.26 -3.42
C ARG A 237 -16.53 2.20 -2.50
N VAL A 238 -15.81 1.08 -2.57
CA VAL A 238 -14.53 0.92 -1.87
C VAL A 238 -13.38 1.05 -2.86
N HIS A 239 -12.44 1.95 -2.57
CA HIS A 239 -11.25 2.23 -3.36
C HIS A 239 -10.01 1.94 -2.52
N ASP A 240 -9.25 0.93 -2.89
CA ASP A 240 -7.99 0.65 -2.22
C ASP A 240 -6.85 1.47 -2.80
N VAL A 241 -5.87 1.80 -1.96
CA VAL A 241 -4.74 2.66 -2.27
C VAL A 241 -3.45 1.91 -1.99
N TYR A 242 -2.69 1.67 -3.03
CA TYR A 242 -1.36 1.10 -2.92
C TYR A 242 -0.31 2.20 -2.76
N GLY A 243 0.54 2.05 -1.76
CA GLY A 243 1.61 3.00 -1.49
C GLY A 243 2.58 2.51 -0.44
N SER A 244 3.64 3.27 -0.27
CA SER A 244 4.66 3.02 0.75
C SER A 244 5.07 4.32 1.44
N THR A 245 5.78 4.17 2.56
CA THR A 245 6.35 5.32 3.26
C THR A 245 7.33 6.09 2.38
N GLU A 246 8.05 5.36 1.51
CA GLU A 246 9.12 5.88 0.65
C GLU A 246 8.59 6.63 -0.58
N PHE A 247 7.43 6.23 -1.11
CA PHE A 247 6.87 6.78 -2.36
C PHE A 247 5.52 7.48 -2.16
N LYS A 248 4.91 7.34 -0.97
CA LYS A 248 3.55 7.79 -0.68
C LYS A 248 2.54 7.01 -1.53
N GLU A 249 1.62 7.65 -2.18
CA GLU A 249 0.61 7.01 -3.01
C GLU A 249 1.20 6.62 -4.38
N VAL A 250 1.40 5.33 -4.61
CA VAL A 250 1.93 4.77 -5.87
C VAL A 250 0.82 4.52 -6.87
N ALA A 251 -0.28 3.92 -6.43
CA ALA A 251 -1.43 3.62 -7.28
C ALA A 251 -2.74 3.63 -6.45
N TRP A 252 -3.86 3.79 -7.12
CA TRP A 252 -5.18 3.81 -6.51
C TRP A 252 -6.22 3.13 -7.40
N GLN A 253 -7.23 2.51 -6.79
CA GLN A 253 -8.26 1.80 -7.53
C GLN A 253 -9.35 2.74 -8.05
N CYS A 254 -9.72 2.57 -9.31
CA CYS A 254 -10.94 3.13 -9.90
C CYS A 254 -12.17 2.28 -9.55
N ASP A 255 -13.35 2.70 -10.02
CA ASP A 255 -14.62 1.98 -9.81
C ASP A 255 -14.64 0.56 -10.38
N HIS A 256 -13.71 0.23 -11.30
CA HIS A 256 -13.52 -1.11 -11.88
C HIS A 256 -12.46 -1.94 -11.13
N GLY A 257 -11.97 -1.47 -9.97
CA GLY A 257 -11.04 -2.20 -9.12
C GLY A 257 -9.59 -2.27 -9.61
N ARG A 258 -9.24 -1.59 -10.71
CA ARG A 258 -7.86 -1.56 -11.23
C ARG A 258 -7.04 -0.46 -10.56
N TYR A 259 -5.83 -0.78 -10.11
CA TYR A 259 -4.90 0.18 -9.52
C TYR A 259 -4.19 0.99 -10.61
N HIS A 260 -4.67 2.18 -10.89
CA HIS A 260 -3.99 3.12 -11.78
C HIS A 260 -2.75 3.69 -11.13
N ILE A 261 -1.60 3.51 -11.79
CA ILE A 261 -0.31 4.02 -11.32
C ILE A 261 -0.32 5.54 -11.43
N ASN A 262 0.17 6.20 -10.39
CA ASN A 262 0.46 7.63 -10.39
C ASN A 262 1.72 7.89 -11.23
N PHE A 263 1.59 7.71 -12.55
CA PHE A 263 2.69 7.71 -13.52
C PHE A 263 3.47 9.02 -13.55
N GLU A 264 2.90 10.09 -13.02
CA GLU A 264 3.55 11.39 -12.93
C GLU A 264 4.60 11.45 -11.81
N SER A 265 4.48 10.59 -10.79
CA SER A 265 5.36 10.57 -9.62
C SER A 265 6.26 9.35 -9.54
N THR A 266 5.84 8.24 -10.14
CA THR A 266 6.50 6.95 -9.93
C THR A 266 6.55 6.14 -11.21
N TRP A 267 7.75 5.62 -11.50
CA TRP A 267 7.95 4.57 -12.49
C TRP A 267 7.93 3.22 -11.77
N VAL A 268 7.19 2.25 -12.33
CA VAL A 268 7.02 0.91 -11.77
C VAL A 268 7.61 -0.12 -12.72
N GLU A 269 8.47 -0.99 -12.19
CA GLU A 269 8.99 -2.18 -12.86
C GLU A 269 8.55 -3.42 -12.08
N ILE A 270 8.50 -4.55 -12.75
CA ILE A 270 8.42 -5.88 -12.13
C ILE A 270 9.77 -6.54 -12.36
N ASP A 271 10.40 -7.02 -11.29
CA ASP A 271 11.69 -7.72 -11.37
C ASP A 271 11.54 -9.01 -12.18
N GLU A 272 12.63 -9.43 -12.84
CA GLU A 272 12.64 -10.57 -13.75
C GLU A 272 12.44 -11.92 -13.03
N GLU A 273 12.75 -11.98 -11.73
CA GLU A 273 12.46 -13.15 -10.89
C GLU A 273 10.96 -13.26 -10.62
N VAL A 274 10.23 -13.93 -11.51
CA VAL A 274 8.79 -14.16 -11.37
C VAL A 274 8.50 -15.43 -10.57
N ARG A 275 7.42 -15.38 -9.79
CA ARG A 275 6.85 -16.53 -9.08
C ARG A 275 6.04 -17.41 -10.03
N ASP A 276 5.65 -18.59 -9.56
CA ASP A 276 4.81 -19.55 -10.31
C ASP A 276 3.45 -18.95 -10.73
N ASP A 277 2.96 -17.95 -10.01
CA ASP A 277 1.72 -17.21 -10.32
C ASP A 277 1.93 -16.06 -11.33
N GLY A 278 3.13 -15.90 -11.87
CA GLY A 278 3.48 -14.86 -12.83
C GLY A 278 3.70 -13.48 -12.22
N SER A 279 3.71 -13.36 -10.88
CA SER A 279 4.05 -12.11 -10.18
C SER A 279 5.56 -11.97 -9.95
N GLY A 280 6.07 -10.75 -9.99
CA GLY A 280 7.45 -10.43 -9.64
C GLY A 280 7.53 -9.35 -8.58
N ALA A 281 8.72 -9.16 -8.01
CA ALA A 281 8.95 -8.10 -7.04
C ALA A 281 8.75 -6.72 -7.67
N ILE A 282 8.02 -5.85 -6.97
CA ILE A 282 7.77 -4.48 -7.43
C ILE A 282 8.99 -3.63 -7.15
N LEU A 283 9.54 -3.00 -8.20
CA LEU A 283 10.59 -2.01 -8.12
C LEU A 283 10.02 -0.64 -8.45
N LEU A 284 10.34 0.36 -7.64
CA LEU A 284 9.86 1.72 -7.79
C LEU A 284 11.01 2.70 -8.02
N THR A 285 10.83 3.60 -8.99
CA THR A 285 11.73 4.74 -9.21
C THR A 285 10.97 6.05 -9.05
N SER A 286 11.49 6.94 -8.20
CA SER A 286 10.89 8.25 -7.97
C SER A 286 11.17 9.20 -9.13
N LEU A 287 10.11 9.81 -9.66
CA LEU A 287 10.17 10.77 -10.78
C LEU A 287 10.16 12.24 -10.30
N VAL A 288 9.81 12.49 -9.05
CA VAL A 288 9.56 13.87 -8.55
C VAL A 288 10.40 14.25 -7.34
N ASN A 289 10.79 13.31 -6.49
CA ASN A 289 11.54 13.62 -5.27
C ASN A 289 13.01 13.95 -5.61
N ARG A 290 13.41 15.18 -5.37
CA ARG A 290 14.78 15.68 -5.62
C ARG A 290 15.65 15.67 -4.36
N ALA A 291 15.08 15.53 -3.16
CA ALA A 291 15.88 15.42 -1.94
C ALA A 291 16.53 14.03 -1.83
N MET A 292 15.77 12.96 -2.01
CA MET A 292 16.28 11.59 -1.96
C MET A 292 15.58 10.76 -3.05
N PRO A 293 16.02 10.87 -4.31
CA PRO A 293 15.45 10.07 -5.39
C PRO A 293 15.89 8.62 -5.22
N LEU A 294 14.92 7.73 -5.00
CA LEU A 294 15.15 6.28 -4.95
C LEU A 294 14.95 5.72 -6.36
N ILE A 295 15.93 4.99 -6.86
CA ILE A 295 15.92 4.37 -8.20
C ILE A 295 15.93 2.86 -8.03
N ARG A 296 15.00 2.16 -8.72
CA ARG A 296 14.80 0.71 -8.65
C ARG A 296 14.72 0.18 -7.22
N TYR A 297 13.99 0.90 -6.37
CA TYR A 297 13.82 0.51 -4.97
C TYR A 297 12.87 -0.66 -4.85
N ARG A 298 13.35 -1.78 -4.29
CA ARG A 298 12.56 -2.97 -3.97
C ARG A 298 11.73 -2.70 -2.71
N VAL A 299 10.41 -2.52 -2.89
CA VAL A 299 9.51 -2.18 -1.77
C VAL A 299 9.19 -3.39 -0.89
N GLY A 300 9.44 -4.60 -1.40
CA GLY A 300 9.14 -5.86 -0.71
C GLY A 300 7.73 -6.40 -0.98
N ASP A 301 7.02 -5.84 -1.96
CA ASP A 301 5.70 -6.32 -2.41
C ASP A 301 5.83 -6.98 -3.79
N TYR A 302 4.85 -7.82 -4.15
CA TYR A 302 4.77 -8.51 -5.43
C TYR A 302 3.55 -8.06 -6.21
N GLY A 303 3.70 -8.03 -7.54
CA GLY A 303 2.63 -7.63 -8.43
C GLY A 303 2.91 -7.95 -9.89
N ARG A 304 1.97 -7.54 -10.74
CA ARG A 304 2.09 -7.58 -12.20
C ARG A 304 1.66 -6.25 -12.79
N LEU A 305 2.33 -5.82 -13.86
CA LEU A 305 1.83 -4.72 -14.66
C LEU A 305 0.68 -5.23 -15.54
N GLY A 306 -0.44 -4.53 -15.49
CA GLY A 306 -1.59 -4.88 -16.29
C GLY A 306 -1.44 -4.43 -17.74
N ALA A 307 -1.95 -5.24 -18.65
CA ALA A 307 -1.99 -4.96 -20.09
C ALA A 307 -3.32 -4.33 -20.51
N GLY A 308 -3.28 -3.41 -21.49
CA GLY A 308 -4.46 -2.83 -22.10
C GLY A 308 -5.09 -1.67 -21.33
N SER A 309 -6.20 -1.14 -21.87
CA SER A 309 -6.97 -0.05 -21.31
C SER A 309 -7.88 -0.52 -20.17
N CYS A 310 -8.25 0.41 -19.29
CA CYS A 310 -9.26 0.16 -18.26
C CYS A 310 -10.65 0.61 -18.77
N ASP A 311 -11.68 -0.15 -18.38
CA ASP A 311 -13.08 0.19 -18.71
C ASP A 311 -13.54 1.52 -18.07
N CYS A 312 -12.78 2.07 -17.12
CA CYS A 312 -13.00 3.40 -16.59
C CYS A 312 -12.62 4.53 -17.58
N GLY A 313 -12.07 4.20 -18.75
CA GLY A 313 -11.62 5.14 -19.78
C GLY A 313 -10.21 5.68 -19.61
N ARG A 314 -9.50 5.36 -18.54
CA ARG A 314 -8.09 5.76 -18.35
C ARG A 314 -7.17 4.85 -19.13
N ALA A 315 -6.26 5.46 -19.90
CA ALA A 315 -5.27 4.75 -20.71
C ALA A 315 -3.89 4.60 -20.03
N GLY A 316 -3.75 5.11 -18.81
CA GLY A 316 -2.50 5.01 -18.05
C GLY A 316 -2.19 3.60 -17.59
N PRO A 317 -0.92 3.32 -17.23
CA PRO A 317 -0.52 2.02 -16.72
C PRO A 317 -1.26 1.69 -15.41
N TRP A 318 -1.53 0.41 -15.22
CA TRP A 318 -2.15 -0.09 -14.01
C TRP A 318 -1.39 -1.28 -13.46
N LEU A 319 -1.53 -1.50 -12.16
CA LEU A 319 -0.83 -2.52 -11.41
C LEU A 319 -1.86 -3.49 -10.83
N GLU A 320 -1.56 -4.77 -10.89
CA GLU A 320 -2.20 -5.79 -10.08
C GLU A 320 -1.27 -6.09 -8.90
N VAL A 321 -1.68 -5.67 -7.71
CA VAL A 321 -0.96 -6.00 -6.47
C VAL A 321 -1.44 -7.37 -6.01
N ILE A 322 -0.55 -8.34 -6.10
CA ILE A 322 -0.83 -9.70 -5.64
C ILE A 322 -0.36 -9.80 -4.20
N GLY A 323 -1.07 -9.23 -3.29
CA GLY A 323 -0.82 -9.14 -1.86
C GLY A 323 0.29 -10.00 -1.27
N GLY A 324 0.94 -9.50 -0.26
CA GLY A 324 2.00 -10.18 0.47
C GLY A 324 3.36 -9.56 0.27
N ARG A 325 3.95 -9.16 1.38
CA ARG A 325 5.34 -8.74 1.41
C ARG A 325 6.25 -9.92 1.07
N GLU A 326 7.46 -9.64 0.65
CA GLU A 326 8.51 -10.66 0.38
C GLU A 326 8.70 -11.65 1.55
N VAL A 327 8.44 -11.20 2.78
CA VAL A 327 8.43 -12.01 4.01
C VAL A 327 7.13 -12.80 4.22
N GLU A 328 6.05 -12.51 3.49
CA GLU A 328 4.76 -13.18 3.62
C GLU A 328 4.58 -14.24 2.53
N VAL A 329 5.49 -15.20 2.48
CA VAL A 329 5.44 -16.34 1.55
C VAL A 329 5.04 -17.59 2.31
N LEU A 330 3.99 -18.26 1.82
CA LEU A 330 3.63 -19.60 2.25
C LEU A 330 4.61 -20.58 1.59
N GLU A 331 5.38 -21.30 2.37
CA GLU A 331 6.24 -22.36 1.87
C GLU A 331 5.58 -23.71 2.07
N THR A 332 5.41 -24.46 1.01
CA THR A 332 4.86 -25.83 1.05
C THR A 332 5.97 -26.86 1.29
N PRO A 333 5.65 -28.07 1.79
CA PRO A 333 6.65 -29.13 2.04
C PRO A 333 7.43 -29.54 0.79
N ASP A 334 6.82 -29.45 -0.39
CA ASP A 334 7.44 -29.71 -1.70
C ASP A 334 8.30 -28.55 -2.24
N GLY A 335 8.44 -27.47 -1.44
CA GLY A 335 9.32 -26.33 -1.75
C GLY A 335 8.70 -25.25 -2.62
N ARG A 336 7.40 -25.35 -2.96
CA ARG A 336 6.70 -24.25 -3.66
C ARG A 336 6.58 -23.03 -2.76
N ARG A 337 6.69 -21.86 -3.37
CA ARG A 337 6.53 -20.56 -2.70
C ARG A 337 5.26 -19.91 -3.22
N LEU A 338 4.22 -19.92 -2.40
CA LEU A 338 2.89 -19.44 -2.77
C LEU A 338 2.57 -18.12 -2.07
N SER A 339 1.76 -17.29 -2.70
CA SER A 339 1.13 -16.18 -2.03
C SER A 339 0.07 -16.70 -1.06
N PRO A 340 0.10 -16.37 0.25
CA PRO A 340 -0.93 -16.81 1.19
C PRO A 340 -2.31 -16.24 0.84
N TYR A 341 -2.36 -15.19 0.04
CA TYR A 341 -3.60 -14.56 -0.41
C TYR A 341 -4.39 -15.39 -1.42
N LEU A 342 -3.79 -16.42 -2.03
CA LEU A 342 -4.53 -17.44 -2.80
C LEU A 342 -5.57 -18.14 -1.95
N LEU A 343 -5.30 -18.31 -0.64
CA LEU A 343 -6.21 -18.96 0.29
C LEU A 343 -7.38 -18.05 0.72
N THR A 344 -7.26 -16.74 0.55
CA THR A 344 -8.32 -15.81 0.97
C THR A 344 -9.59 -16.01 0.17
N THR A 345 -9.49 -16.26 -1.14
CA THR A 345 -10.65 -16.52 -1.99
C THR A 345 -11.39 -17.78 -1.55
N VAL A 346 -10.67 -18.82 -1.14
CA VAL A 346 -11.26 -20.05 -0.61
C VAL A 346 -11.96 -19.78 0.72
N LEU A 347 -11.29 -19.12 1.66
CA LEU A 347 -11.87 -18.82 2.96
C LEU A 347 -13.13 -17.94 2.86
N GLU A 348 -13.13 -16.98 1.93
CA GLU A 348 -14.26 -16.07 1.69
C GLU A 348 -15.38 -16.65 0.84
N SER A 349 -15.23 -17.87 0.32
CA SER A 349 -16.32 -18.59 -0.34
C SER A 349 -17.41 -19.05 0.65
N ASP A 350 -17.04 -19.22 1.93
CA ASP A 350 -17.99 -19.51 3.00
C ASP A 350 -18.57 -18.21 3.58
N ALA A 351 -19.86 -17.97 3.36
CA ALA A 351 -20.54 -16.76 3.82
C ALA A 351 -20.59 -16.61 5.36
N ALA A 352 -20.32 -17.67 6.12
CA ALA A 352 -20.22 -17.61 7.58
C ALA A 352 -18.86 -17.06 8.04
N MET A 353 -17.81 -17.09 7.20
CA MET A 353 -16.48 -16.58 7.51
C MET A 353 -16.51 -15.04 7.57
N ARG A 354 -16.16 -14.46 8.71
CA ARG A 354 -16.16 -12.99 8.90
C ARG A 354 -14.79 -12.38 8.91
N ARG A 355 -13.88 -13.00 9.63
CA ARG A 355 -12.50 -12.57 9.77
C ARG A 355 -11.62 -13.78 9.96
N TYR A 356 -10.43 -13.75 9.43
CA TYR A 356 -9.49 -14.86 9.54
C TYR A 356 -8.05 -14.37 9.55
N GLN A 357 -7.18 -15.25 10.01
CA GLN A 357 -5.74 -15.12 9.93
C GLN A 357 -5.17 -16.50 9.58
N ILE A 358 -4.34 -16.54 8.57
CA ILE A 358 -3.60 -17.72 8.13
C ILE A 358 -2.27 -17.71 8.86
N VAL A 359 -1.98 -18.74 9.64
CA VAL A 359 -0.75 -18.84 10.42
C VAL A 359 0.02 -20.06 9.96
N GLN A 360 1.22 -19.85 9.40
CA GLN A 360 2.13 -20.96 9.15
C GLN A 360 2.93 -21.26 10.42
N THR A 361 2.62 -22.39 11.08
CA THR A 361 3.23 -22.81 12.35
C THR A 361 4.42 -23.75 12.18
N GLY A 362 4.81 -24.04 10.94
CA GLY A 362 5.93 -24.90 10.56
C GLY A 362 5.96 -25.13 9.05
N ARG A 363 6.92 -25.90 8.54
CA ARG A 363 7.04 -26.19 7.09
C ARG A 363 5.85 -26.94 6.50
N SER A 364 5.15 -27.73 7.31
CA SER A 364 4.04 -28.58 6.88
C SER A 364 2.74 -28.35 7.65
N ALA A 365 2.61 -27.21 8.33
CA ALA A 365 1.44 -26.94 9.16
C ALA A 365 0.92 -25.50 8.97
N LEU A 366 -0.38 -25.42 8.70
CA LEU A 366 -1.16 -24.19 8.66
C LEU A 366 -2.26 -24.21 9.71
N GLU A 367 -2.43 -23.10 10.42
CA GLU A 367 -3.57 -22.86 11.28
C GLU A 367 -4.39 -21.69 10.72
N VAL A 368 -5.67 -21.92 10.45
CA VAL A 368 -6.62 -20.88 10.08
C VAL A 368 -7.37 -20.46 11.35
N ARG A 369 -7.02 -19.31 11.91
CA ARG A 369 -7.74 -18.68 13.01
C ARG A 369 -8.88 -17.86 12.45
N TYR A 370 -10.11 -17.99 12.97
CA TYR A 370 -11.25 -17.35 12.34
C TYR A 370 -12.38 -16.96 13.30
N LEU A 371 -13.17 -15.96 12.87
CA LEU A 371 -14.46 -15.56 13.45
C LEU A 371 -15.58 -15.90 12.48
N THR A 372 -16.75 -16.23 13.04
CA THR A 372 -17.96 -16.52 12.25
C THR A 372 -19.01 -15.44 12.42
N ALA A 373 -19.91 -15.35 11.44
CA ALA A 373 -21.15 -14.59 11.61
C ALA A 373 -21.94 -15.11 12.83
N PRO A 374 -22.65 -14.22 13.56
CA PRO A 374 -23.46 -14.63 14.70
C PRO A 374 -24.43 -15.75 14.35
N GLY A 375 -24.39 -16.83 15.12
CA GLY A 375 -25.24 -18.00 14.91
C GLY A 375 -24.89 -18.92 13.75
N CYS A 376 -23.87 -18.60 12.95
CA CYS A 376 -23.46 -19.38 11.79
C CYS A 376 -22.30 -20.34 12.12
N ARG A 377 -22.16 -21.37 11.28
CA ARG A 377 -21.05 -22.33 11.32
C ARG A 377 -20.35 -22.35 9.96
N VAL A 378 -19.05 -22.39 9.98
CA VAL A 378 -18.18 -22.52 8.80
C VAL A 378 -18.08 -24.00 8.43
N ASP A 379 -18.14 -24.32 7.14
CA ASP A 379 -17.90 -25.67 6.62
C ASP A 379 -16.37 -25.95 6.56
N VAL A 380 -15.82 -26.25 7.73
CA VAL A 380 -14.37 -26.54 7.87
C VAL A 380 -13.93 -27.70 6.98
N PRO A 381 -14.67 -28.82 6.82
CA PRO A 381 -14.27 -29.90 5.91
C PRO A 381 -14.15 -29.46 4.45
N ALA A 382 -15.10 -28.69 3.94
CA ALA A 382 -15.05 -28.18 2.56
C ALA A 382 -13.87 -27.24 2.35
N LEU A 383 -13.66 -26.28 3.27
CA LEU A 383 -12.54 -25.32 3.20
C LEU A 383 -11.18 -26.02 3.34
N SER A 384 -11.05 -27.01 4.24
CA SER A 384 -9.79 -27.79 4.38
C SER A 384 -9.44 -28.51 3.10
N ARG A 385 -10.41 -29.11 2.42
CA ARG A 385 -10.20 -29.79 1.13
C ARG A 385 -9.73 -28.80 0.06
N ALA A 386 -10.45 -27.70 -0.11
CA ALA A 386 -10.11 -26.70 -1.12
C ALA A 386 -8.75 -26.01 -0.86
N ILE A 387 -8.38 -25.80 0.40
CA ILE A 387 -7.02 -25.33 0.74
C ILE A 387 -6.00 -26.41 0.42
N GLY A 388 -6.28 -27.68 0.73
CA GLY A 388 -5.40 -28.82 0.43
C GLY A 388 -5.08 -28.94 -1.06
N GLU A 389 -6.05 -28.70 -1.95
CA GLU A 389 -5.84 -28.66 -3.40
C GLU A 389 -4.80 -27.60 -3.83
N ILE A 390 -4.69 -26.50 -3.10
CA ILE A 390 -3.72 -25.43 -3.38
C ILE A 390 -2.33 -25.75 -2.78
N VAL A 391 -2.30 -26.13 -1.50
CA VAL A 391 -1.04 -26.25 -0.74
C VAL A 391 -0.43 -27.66 -0.82
N GLY A 392 -1.21 -28.64 -1.24
CA GLY A 392 -0.83 -30.07 -1.35
C GLY A 392 -1.11 -30.88 -0.10
N ASP A 393 -1.22 -32.21 -0.28
CA ASP A 393 -1.65 -33.17 0.74
C ASP A 393 -0.68 -33.30 1.93
N ALA A 394 0.59 -32.92 1.72
CA ALA A 394 1.60 -32.96 2.77
C ALA A 394 1.46 -31.82 3.81
N MET A 395 0.54 -30.87 3.57
CA MET A 395 0.27 -29.76 4.47
C MET A 395 -0.85 -30.10 5.45
N THR A 396 -0.57 -30.09 6.73
CA THR A 396 -1.60 -30.22 7.79
C THR A 396 -2.32 -28.91 7.98
N ILE A 397 -3.64 -28.90 7.79
CA ILE A 397 -4.49 -27.71 7.92
C ILE A 397 -5.34 -27.84 9.17
N ARG A 398 -5.26 -26.86 10.06
CA ARG A 398 -6.07 -26.78 11.29
C ARG A 398 -6.91 -25.53 11.28
N PHE A 399 -8.15 -25.64 11.74
CA PHE A 399 -9.06 -24.50 11.90
C PHE A 399 -9.30 -24.25 13.39
N ARG A 400 -9.10 -22.99 13.83
CA ARG A 400 -9.28 -22.57 15.21
C ARG A 400 -10.22 -21.38 15.28
N ARG A 401 -11.42 -21.61 15.77
CA ARG A 401 -12.38 -20.53 16.02
C ARG A 401 -11.88 -19.64 17.16
N GLN A 402 -11.94 -18.34 16.95
CA GLN A 402 -11.60 -17.30 17.92
C GLN A 402 -12.88 -16.66 18.48
N GLN A 403 -12.79 -15.99 19.61
CA GLN A 403 -13.85 -15.10 20.12
C GLN A 403 -13.62 -13.66 19.65
N LYS A 404 -12.35 -13.25 19.56
CA LYS A 404 -11.91 -11.95 19.01
C LYS A 404 -10.50 -12.07 18.48
N PHE A 405 -10.10 -11.14 17.64
CA PHE A 405 -8.72 -10.93 17.27
C PHE A 405 -8.12 -9.76 18.05
N GLU A 406 -6.90 -9.93 18.52
CA GLU A 406 -6.14 -8.85 19.14
C GLU A 406 -5.45 -8.00 18.08
N ARG A 407 -5.47 -6.69 18.25
CA ARG A 407 -4.71 -5.78 17.40
C ARG A 407 -3.23 -5.87 17.74
N ALA A 408 -2.35 -5.86 16.72
CA ALA A 408 -0.92 -5.67 16.96
C ALA A 408 -0.63 -4.29 17.56
N ALA A 409 0.58 -4.07 18.07
CA ALA A 409 1.00 -2.77 18.59
C ALA A 409 0.88 -1.62 17.56
N SER A 410 0.96 -1.94 16.26
CA SER A 410 0.70 -1.01 15.16
C SER A 410 -0.78 -0.67 14.94
N GLY A 411 -1.71 -1.29 15.67
CA GLY A 411 -3.15 -1.21 15.45
C GLY A 411 -3.65 -2.04 14.27
N LYS A 412 -2.76 -2.65 13.47
CA LYS A 412 -3.06 -3.40 12.24
C LYS A 412 -3.06 -4.90 12.50
N GLN A 413 -3.73 -5.66 11.62
CA GLN A 413 -3.71 -7.12 11.65
C GLN A 413 -3.36 -7.68 10.27
N GLY A 414 -2.26 -8.43 10.19
CA GLY A 414 -1.90 -9.16 8.96
C GLY A 414 -2.83 -10.36 8.74
N VAL A 415 -3.19 -10.59 7.47
CA VAL A 415 -3.96 -11.77 7.05
C VAL A 415 -3.12 -13.04 7.16
N PHE A 416 -1.80 -12.93 6.98
CA PHE A 416 -0.85 -14.02 7.09
C PHE A 416 0.20 -13.72 8.15
N VAL A 417 0.57 -14.76 8.93
CA VAL A 417 1.65 -14.72 9.91
C VAL A 417 2.45 -16.01 9.80
N ARG A 418 3.77 -15.89 9.84
CA ARG A 418 4.66 -17.04 10.04
C ARG A 418 5.14 -17.01 11.49
N GLU A 419 4.79 -18.03 12.27
CA GLU A 419 5.37 -18.24 13.60
C GLU A 419 6.74 -18.91 13.40
N SER A 420 7.81 -18.26 13.88
CA SER A 420 9.14 -18.87 13.89
C SER A 420 9.12 -20.05 14.87
N THR A 421 9.20 -21.26 14.37
CA THR A 421 9.73 -22.37 15.17
C THR A 421 11.22 -22.08 15.37
N ASP A 422 11.66 -21.99 16.62
CA ASP A 422 13.07 -21.88 17.00
C ASP A 422 13.84 -23.11 16.51
N GLU A 423 14.25 -23.09 15.23
CA GLU A 423 15.25 -23.99 14.65
C GLU A 423 15.59 -23.52 13.22
N HIS A 424 16.16 -22.31 13.08
CA HIS A 424 17.06 -22.06 11.95
C HIS A 424 18.03 -20.94 12.31
N PRO A 425 19.34 -21.17 12.21
CA PRO A 425 20.31 -20.09 12.15
C PRO A 425 19.95 -19.26 10.92
N LYS A 426 19.90 -17.94 11.09
CA LYS A 426 19.75 -16.96 10.01
C LYS A 426 20.69 -17.35 8.88
N SER A 427 20.18 -18.01 7.84
CA SER A 427 20.93 -18.25 6.62
C SER A 427 21.20 -16.88 6.01
N GLN A 428 22.41 -16.41 6.19
CA GLN A 428 22.95 -15.32 5.40
C GLN A 428 22.83 -15.73 3.92
N PRO A 429 22.26 -14.91 3.06
CA PRO A 429 22.46 -15.08 1.63
C PRO A 429 23.99 -14.98 1.41
N ALA A 430 24.53 -15.95 0.73
CA ALA A 430 25.93 -15.99 0.38
C ALA A 430 26.31 -14.67 -0.32
N ASP A 431 27.26 -13.94 0.29
CA ASP A 431 28.02 -12.90 -0.37
C ASP A 431 28.69 -13.52 -1.60
N ARG A 432 28.13 -13.31 -2.78
CA ARG A 432 28.94 -13.33 -3.98
C ARG A 432 29.64 -11.97 -4.08
N ALA A 433 30.76 -11.90 -3.42
CA ALA A 433 31.80 -10.96 -3.78
C ALA A 433 32.36 -11.41 -5.14
N GLU A 434 32.29 -10.55 -6.11
CA GLU A 434 33.18 -10.56 -7.26
C GLU A 434 33.55 -9.11 -7.64
N PRO A 435 34.71 -8.96 -8.31
CA PRO A 435 35.79 -8.04 -7.94
C PRO A 435 35.58 -6.62 -8.40
#